data_66797ea619af1708140cb81f6d0f2908
#
_entry.id   66797ea619af1708140cb81f6d0f2908
#
_cell.length_a   1.000
_cell.length_b   1.000
_cell.length_c   1.000
_cell.angle_alpha   90.00
_cell.angle_beta   90.00
_cell.angle_gamma   90.00
#
_symmetry.space_group_name_H-M   'P 1'
#
loop_
_entity.id
_entity.type
_entity.pdbx_description
1 polymer ?
#
loop_
_entity_poly.entity_id
_entity_poly.type
_entity_poly.pdbx_seq_one_letter_code
_entity_poly.pdbx_strand_id
1 'polypeptide(L)'
;MKHHFLRSAALIALVAGGMQFSHASTPKVTVDRHGRMINSETRAEVRYYGTNYTLPFAHGFRAAKALGTDIREAIDRDVYHMSRMGLNAFRMHLWDAELADSVGNLVNNEHLALLDYLIAQLEKRGIDIILTAQTNFGNGYPEKNIDTGAFTYDFEKCRIHEDARAIAAQEKYISALSKHKNPYTGKTYADDPSIISMEINNEPCHMSSSRQVKDYINTMVKALRRAGWKKPILYNVSHNGDVVDGYYDADIQGTTYQWYPIGLVAGRERKGNFLPYVADYNIPFSDRKRFDRMAKVVYEFDPADMLESYLFPAVARTFARNGFQWATQFAYDPIDLARFNTEYQTHYLNLAYTPQKALGMRIAAHAMANTPYEQNAKPVNYPVDSIFNDIT
;
A
#
# COMPACT_ATOMS: atom_id res chain seq x y z
N MET A 1 -37.01 9.95 -79.84
CA MET A 1 -36.15 8.83 -79.52
C MET A 1 -34.96 9.36 -78.73
N LYS A 2 -34.94 9.25 -77.40
CA LYS A 2 -33.83 9.65 -76.55
C LYS A 2 -33.55 8.50 -75.58
N HIS A 3 -32.36 7.86 -75.73
CA HIS A 3 -31.88 6.79 -74.87
C HIS A 3 -31.30 7.36 -73.57
N HIS A 4 -31.85 6.96 -72.45
CA HIS A 4 -31.23 7.20 -71.12
C HIS A 4 -30.35 6.02 -70.75
N PHE A 5 -29.02 6.27 -70.60
CA PHE A 5 -28.08 5.37 -69.98
C PHE A 5 -28.07 5.58 -68.49
N LEU A 6 -28.50 4.58 -67.72
CA LEU A 6 -28.28 4.50 -66.26
C LEU A 6 -26.89 4.00 -65.99
N ARG A 7 -26.06 4.81 -65.34
CA ARG A 7 -24.75 4.39 -64.80
C ARG A 7 -24.95 4.00 -63.33
N SER A 8 -24.82 2.74 -63.01
CA SER A 8 -24.75 2.23 -61.63
C SER A 8 -23.36 2.51 -61.07
N ALA A 9 -23.28 3.37 -60.05
CA ALA A 9 -22.07 3.56 -59.28
C ALA A 9 -22.08 2.59 -58.10
N ALA A 10 -21.15 1.62 -58.08
CA ALA A 10 -20.94 0.75 -56.95
C ALA A 10 -20.08 1.47 -55.91
N LEU A 11 -20.65 1.71 -54.75
CA LEU A 11 -19.96 2.29 -53.60
C LEU A 11 -19.21 1.16 -52.87
N ILE A 12 -17.91 1.12 -52.97
CA ILE A 12 -17.03 0.22 -52.20
C ILE A 12 -16.77 0.92 -50.84
N ALA A 13 -17.45 0.45 -49.78
CA ALA A 13 -17.14 0.86 -48.41
C ALA A 13 -15.86 0.15 -47.94
N LEU A 14 -14.74 0.87 -47.91
CA LEU A 14 -13.53 0.40 -47.20
C LEU A 14 -13.82 0.48 -45.69
N VAL A 15 -14.00 -0.66 -45.06
CA VAL A 15 -13.94 -0.79 -43.60
C VAL A 15 -12.47 -0.75 -43.20
N ALA A 16 -11.98 0.44 -42.87
CA ALA A 16 -10.69 0.60 -42.21
C ALA A 16 -10.84 0.13 -40.75
N GLY A 17 -10.57 -1.15 -40.51
CA GLY A 17 -10.38 -1.68 -39.17
C GLY A 17 -9.17 -1.03 -38.53
N GLY A 18 -9.35 0.07 -37.81
CA GLY A 18 -8.32 0.68 -36.99
C GLY A 18 -7.94 -0.29 -35.88
N MET A 19 -6.79 -0.96 -36.02
CA MET A 19 -6.12 -1.56 -34.87
C MET A 19 -5.81 -0.40 -33.90
N GLN A 20 -6.61 -0.27 -32.85
CA GLN A 20 -6.24 0.54 -31.70
C GLN A 20 -5.06 -0.16 -31.03
N PHE A 21 -3.85 0.26 -31.36
CA PHE A 21 -2.70 -0.02 -30.51
C PHE A 21 -2.96 0.68 -29.18
N SER A 22 -3.33 -0.08 -28.18
CA SER A 22 -3.32 0.37 -26.80
C SER A 22 -1.90 0.82 -26.49
N HIS A 23 -1.65 2.12 -26.53
CA HIS A 23 -0.43 2.67 -25.99
C HIS A 23 -0.51 2.42 -24.48
N ALA A 24 0.24 1.43 -24.01
CA ALA A 24 0.38 1.19 -22.59
C ALA A 24 0.83 2.50 -21.92
N SER A 25 0.02 2.99 -20.98
CA SER A 25 0.25 4.26 -20.32
C SER A 25 1.61 4.29 -19.62
N THR A 26 2.27 5.43 -19.70
CA THR A 26 3.50 5.67 -18.90
C THR A 26 3.11 5.70 -17.42
N PRO A 27 3.82 5.00 -16.52
CA PRO A 27 3.54 5.08 -15.09
C PRO A 27 3.60 6.53 -14.60
N LYS A 28 2.65 6.94 -13.75
CA LYS A 28 2.64 8.28 -13.14
C LYS A 28 3.90 8.53 -12.31
N VAL A 29 4.39 7.51 -11.61
CA VAL A 29 5.55 7.57 -10.73
C VAL A 29 6.58 6.52 -11.18
N THR A 30 7.85 6.92 -11.20
CA THR A 30 9.00 6.06 -11.42
C THR A 30 10.03 6.26 -10.31
N VAL A 31 10.99 5.34 -10.22
CA VAL A 31 12.14 5.47 -9.30
C VAL A 31 13.39 5.79 -10.12
N ASP A 32 14.08 6.86 -9.78
CA ASP A 32 15.31 7.26 -10.46
C ASP A 32 16.53 6.43 -10.00
N ARG A 33 17.69 6.67 -10.61
CA ARG A 33 18.94 5.97 -10.28
C ARG A 33 19.45 6.22 -8.84
N HIS A 34 18.89 7.21 -8.15
CA HIS A 34 19.22 7.56 -6.77
C HIS A 34 18.15 7.08 -5.78
N GLY A 35 17.25 6.19 -6.21
CA GLY A 35 16.19 5.67 -5.37
C GLY A 35 15.08 6.67 -5.06
N ARG A 36 14.96 7.78 -5.81
CA ARG A 36 13.92 8.77 -5.57
C ARG A 36 12.69 8.48 -6.41
N MET A 37 11.54 8.53 -5.77
CA MET A 37 10.25 8.51 -6.45
C MET A 37 10.01 9.86 -7.11
N ILE A 38 9.79 9.84 -8.41
CA ILE A 38 9.61 11.04 -9.23
C ILE A 38 8.37 10.90 -10.12
N ASN A 39 7.70 12.00 -10.35
CA ASN A 39 6.67 12.08 -11.37
C ASN A 39 7.32 11.87 -12.75
N SER A 40 6.77 11.00 -13.57
CA SER A 40 7.38 10.60 -14.84
C SER A 40 7.40 11.74 -15.87
N GLU A 41 6.41 12.62 -15.83
CA GLU A 41 6.26 13.74 -16.78
C GLU A 41 7.08 14.95 -16.35
N THR A 42 6.88 15.41 -15.11
CA THR A 42 7.48 16.65 -14.61
C THR A 42 8.90 16.45 -14.08
N ARG A 43 9.30 15.21 -13.81
CA ARG A 43 10.57 14.83 -13.16
C ARG A 43 10.71 15.36 -11.72
N ALA A 44 9.69 16.00 -11.20
CA ALA A 44 9.65 16.47 -9.82
C ALA A 44 9.59 15.29 -8.83
N GLU A 45 10.24 15.43 -7.69
CA GLU A 45 10.08 14.49 -6.58
C GLU A 45 8.62 14.51 -6.10
N VAL A 46 8.11 13.31 -5.78
CA VAL A 46 6.79 13.15 -5.19
C VAL A 46 6.91 12.78 -3.73
N ARG A 47 5.94 13.21 -2.93
CA ARG A 47 5.89 12.93 -1.50
C ARG A 47 4.48 12.61 -1.08
N TYR A 48 4.35 11.54 -0.31
CA TYR A 48 3.09 10.91 0.03
C TYR A 48 2.98 10.69 1.53
N TYR A 49 1.84 11.04 2.09
CA TYR A 49 1.53 10.80 3.49
C TYR A 49 0.07 10.38 3.64
N GLY A 50 -0.19 9.29 4.35
CA GLY A 50 -1.52 8.75 4.41
C GLY A 50 -1.72 7.65 5.44
N THR A 51 -2.56 6.68 5.10
CA THR A 51 -2.97 5.65 6.05
C THR A 51 -3.21 4.30 5.38
N ASN A 52 -3.22 3.25 6.21
CA ASN A 52 -3.80 1.94 5.92
C ASN A 52 -5.27 1.92 6.34
N TYR A 53 -6.03 0.95 5.86
CA TYR A 53 -7.46 0.83 6.11
C TYR A 53 -7.92 -0.62 5.87
N THR A 54 -8.81 -1.14 6.68
CA THR A 54 -9.19 -2.56 6.64
C THR A 54 -10.33 -2.88 5.68
N LEU A 55 -11.29 -1.97 5.50
CA LEU A 55 -12.34 -2.23 4.52
C LEU A 55 -11.76 -2.32 3.10
N PRO A 56 -12.22 -3.27 2.27
CA PRO A 56 -13.37 -4.16 2.49
C PRO A 56 -12.97 -5.60 2.85
N PHE A 57 -12.04 -5.81 3.76
CA PHE A 57 -11.48 -7.13 4.05
C PHE A 57 -11.58 -7.51 5.53
N ALA A 58 -11.39 -8.79 5.80
CA ALA A 58 -11.17 -9.38 7.11
C ALA A 58 -12.18 -8.92 8.18
N HIS A 59 -11.69 -8.60 9.38
CA HIS A 59 -12.53 -8.18 10.50
C HIS A 59 -13.34 -6.91 10.20
N GLY A 60 -12.77 -5.95 9.47
CA GLY A 60 -13.48 -4.73 9.09
C GLY A 60 -14.74 -5.02 8.28
N PHE A 61 -14.62 -5.87 7.26
CA PHE A 61 -15.76 -6.30 6.46
C PHE A 61 -16.79 -7.08 7.30
N ARG A 62 -16.35 -8.06 8.10
CA ARG A 62 -17.27 -8.86 8.92
C ARG A 62 -17.99 -8.02 9.96
N ALA A 63 -17.29 -7.09 10.62
CA ALA A 63 -17.88 -6.19 11.60
C ALA A 63 -18.91 -5.26 10.95
N ALA A 64 -18.60 -4.69 9.78
CA ALA A 64 -19.53 -3.86 9.02
C ALA A 64 -20.80 -4.62 8.61
N LYS A 65 -20.65 -5.85 8.14
CA LYS A 65 -21.79 -6.73 7.82
C LYS A 65 -22.63 -7.07 9.05
N ALA A 66 -21.99 -7.38 10.19
CA ALA A 66 -22.70 -7.68 11.44
C ALA A 66 -23.49 -6.48 11.98
N LEU A 67 -23.01 -5.26 11.74
CA LEU A 67 -23.70 -4.02 12.13
C LEU A 67 -24.77 -3.59 11.10
N GLY A 68 -24.87 -4.25 9.95
CA GLY A 68 -25.77 -3.83 8.88
C GLY A 68 -25.34 -2.51 8.21
N THR A 69 -24.05 -2.19 8.26
CA THR A 69 -23.48 -1.00 7.62
C THR A 69 -23.54 -1.12 6.10
N ASP A 70 -23.96 -0.06 5.40
CA ASP A 70 -23.70 0.09 3.98
C ASP A 70 -22.22 0.40 3.77
N ILE A 71 -21.46 -0.62 3.33
CA ILE A 71 -20.00 -0.53 3.22
C ILE A 71 -19.58 0.50 2.16
N ARG A 72 -20.36 0.71 1.10
CA ARG A 72 -20.06 1.75 0.10
C ARG A 72 -20.22 3.14 0.67
N GLU A 73 -21.29 3.36 1.42
CA GLU A 73 -21.50 4.65 2.10
C GLU A 73 -20.41 4.90 3.15
N ALA A 74 -19.98 3.87 3.88
CA ALA A 74 -18.86 3.96 4.82
C ALA A 74 -17.56 4.35 4.08
N ILE A 75 -17.23 3.68 2.98
CA ILE A 75 -16.08 4.01 2.13
C ILE A 75 -16.15 5.46 1.65
N ASP A 76 -17.29 5.94 1.18
CA ASP A 76 -17.45 7.31 0.69
C ASP A 76 -17.14 8.34 1.77
N ARG A 77 -17.64 8.11 2.99
CA ARG A 77 -17.39 8.98 4.14
C ARG A 77 -15.94 8.93 4.58
N ASP A 78 -15.36 7.75 4.68
CA ASP A 78 -13.99 7.57 5.14
C ASP A 78 -12.96 8.15 4.15
N VAL A 79 -13.12 7.90 2.85
CA VAL A 79 -12.27 8.50 1.82
C VAL A 79 -12.45 10.04 1.77
N TYR A 80 -13.65 10.55 2.00
CA TYR A 80 -13.87 11.98 2.19
C TYR A 80 -13.11 12.51 3.41
N HIS A 81 -13.17 11.83 4.54
CA HIS A 81 -12.45 12.21 5.75
C HIS A 81 -10.93 12.21 5.54
N MET A 82 -10.38 11.17 4.89
CA MET A 82 -8.95 11.10 4.53
C MET A 82 -8.53 12.30 3.68
N SER A 83 -9.33 12.67 2.69
CA SER A 83 -9.05 13.86 1.87
C SER A 83 -9.12 15.16 2.66
N ARG A 84 -10.02 15.27 3.63
CA ARG A 84 -10.12 16.44 4.54
C ARG A 84 -8.92 16.57 5.47
N MET A 85 -8.32 15.46 5.85
CA MET A 85 -7.03 15.44 6.58
C MET A 85 -5.83 15.78 5.69
N GLY A 86 -6.04 15.98 4.37
CA GLY A 86 -4.95 16.27 3.44
C GLY A 86 -4.07 15.07 3.12
N LEU A 87 -4.58 13.85 3.35
CA LEU A 87 -3.87 12.62 2.99
C LEU A 87 -3.91 12.43 1.48
N ASN A 88 -2.77 12.06 0.90
CA ASN A 88 -2.59 11.81 -0.53
C ASN A 88 -2.04 10.41 -0.81
N ALA A 89 -1.92 9.57 0.21
CA ALA A 89 -1.41 8.21 0.15
C ALA A 89 -2.38 7.23 0.79
N PHE A 90 -2.52 6.08 0.15
CA PHE A 90 -3.31 4.96 0.68
C PHE A 90 -2.58 3.65 0.42
N ARG A 91 -2.21 2.93 1.48
CA ARG A 91 -1.69 1.57 1.33
C ARG A 91 -2.85 0.58 1.42
N MET A 92 -3.07 -0.09 0.32
CA MET A 92 -4.16 -1.05 0.15
C MET A 92 -3.68 -2.45 0.51
N HIS A 93 -3.99 -2.91 1.70
CA HIS A 93 -3.81 -4.30 2.11
C HIS A 93 -4.84 -5.18 1.39
N LEU A 94 -4.40 -6.11 0.56
CA LEU A 94 -5.25 -7.07 -0.13
C LEU A 94 -5.16 -8.42 0.57
N TRP A 95 -6.30 -8.91 1.04
CA TRP A 95 -6.37 -10.27 1.59
C TRP A 95 -6.49 -11.27 0.44
N ASP A 96 -5.36 -11.86 0.04
CA ASP A 96 -5.31 -12.96 -0.91
C ASP A 96 -6.21 -14.14 -0.47
N ALA A 97 -6.32 -14.36 0.85
CA ALA A 97 -7.28 -15.29 1.45
C ALA A 97 -8.77 -15.02 1.09
N GLU A 98 -9.13 -13.82 0.69
CA GLU A 98 -10.51 -13.42 0.33
C GLU A 98 -10.66 -13.08 -1.16
N LEU A 99 -9.54 -13.01 -1.89
CA LEU A 99 -9.53 -12.65 -3.31
C LEU A 99 -9.08 -13.77 -4.25
N ALA A 100 -8.48 -14.86 -3.72
CA ALA A 100 -7.97 -15.95 -4.54
C ALA A 100 -8.68 -17.29 -4.26
N ASP A 101 -8.65 -18.20 -5.24
CA ASP A 101 -8.99 -19.62 -5.04
C ASP A 101 -7.74 -20.47 -4.70
N SER A 102 -7.91 -21.79 -4.59
CA SER A 102 -6.85 -22.76 -4.23
C SER A 102 -5.70 -22.84 -5.23
N VAL A 103 -5.84 -22.27 -6.44
CA VAL A 103 -4.82 -22.30 -7.49
C VAL A 103 -4.43 -20.90 -7.96
N GLY A 104 -4.82 -19.86 -7.20
CA GLY A 104 -4.45 -18.47 -7.46
C GLY A 104 -5.26 -17.78 -8.56
N ASN A 105 -6.44 -18.24 -8.92
CA ASN A 105 -7.36 -17.42 -9.72
C ASN A 105 -7.92 -16.29 -8.85
N LEU A 106 -8.06 -15.11 -9.44
CA LEU A 106 -8.79 -14.02 -8.82
C LEU A 106 -10.29 -14.35 -8.80
N VAL A 107 -10.92 -14.26 -7.63
CA VAL A 107 -12.34 -14.60 -7.43
C VAL A 107 -13.19 -13.35 -7.59
N ASN A 108 -14.22 -13.45 -8.43
CA ASN A 108 -15.21 -12.38 -8.58
C ASN A 108 -16.25 -12.46 -7.45
N ASN A 109 -16.03 -11.71 -6.38
CA ASN A 109 -16.86 -11.70 -5.19
C ASN A 109 -17.12 -10.28 -4.67
N GLU A 110 -17.83 -10.15 -3.54
CA GLU A 110 -18.17 -8.86 -2.94
C GLU A 110 -16.91 -8.06 -2.52
N HIS A 111 -15.87 -8.75 -2.04
CA HIS A 111 -14.61 -8.10 -1.66
C HIS A 111 -13.94 -7.41 -2.86
N LEU A 112 -13.87 -8.10 -4.01
CA LEU A 112 -13.29 -7.53 -5.22
C LEU A 112 -14.13 -6.34 -5.74
N ALA A 113 -15.46 -6.46 -5.71
CA ALA A 113 -16.35 -5.39 -6.16
C ALA A 113 -16.26 -4.14 -5.27
N LEU A 114 -16.07 -4.31 -3.96
CA LEU A 114 -15.87 -3.22 -3.00
C LEU A 114 -14.44 -2.64 -3.09
N LEU A 115 -13.44 -3.45 -3.38
CA LEU A 115 -12.08 -3.00 -3.66
C LEU A 115 -12.05 -2.10 -4.89
N ASP A 116 -12.68 -2.51 -5.98
CA ASP A 116 -12.83 -1.69 -7.20
C ASP A 116 -13.51 -0.35 -6.91
N TYR A 117 -14.54 -0.37 -6.08
CA TYR A 117 -15.25 0.83 -5.65
C TYR A 117 -14.34 1.76 -4.83
N LEU A 118 -13.63 1.23 -3.85
CA LEU A 118 -12.69 1.98 -3.00
C LEU A 118 -11.59 2.65 -3.85
N ILE A 119 -10.96 1.92 -4.78
CA ILE A 119 -9.96 2.46 -5.71
C ILE A 119 -10.53 3.66 -6.49
N ALA A 120 -11.76 3.53 -7.01
CA ALA A 120 -12.41 4.61 -7.74
C ALA A 120 -12.70 5.83 -6.87
N GLN A 121 -13.07 5.66 -5.60
CA GLN A 121 -13.29 6.79 -4.68
C GLN A 121 -11.99 7.48 -4.29
N LEU A 122 -10.90 6.73 -4.11
CA LEU A 122 -9.55 7.28 -3.84
C LEU A 122 -9.05 8.09 -5.05
N GLU A 123 -9.17 7.54 -6.27
CA GLU A 123 -8.80 8.23 -7.52
C GLU A 123 -9.52 9.57 -7.66
N LYS A 124 -10.85 9.60 -7.45
CA LYS A 124 -11.67 10.83 -7.52
C LYS A 124 -11.19 11.93 -6.57
N ARG A 125 -10.49 11.59 -5.49
CA ARG A 125 -9.99 12.52 -4.48
C ARG A 125 -8.48 12.78 -4.58
N GLY A 126 -7.83 12.22 -5.60
CA GLY A 126 -6.40 12.41 -5.83
C GLY A 126 -5.52 11.72 -4.78
N ILE A 127 -6.00 10.65 -4.18
CA ILE A 127 -5.25 9.83 -3.24
C ILE A 127 -4.62 8.67 -4.01
N ASP A 128 -3.29 8.63 -4.05
CA ASP A 128 -2.53 7.61 -4.75
C ASP A 128 -2.36 6.34 -3.89
N ILE A 129 -2.20 5.20 -4.56
CA ILE A 129 -2.32 3.89 -3.95
C ILE A 129 -1.04 3.07 -4.15
N ILE A 130 -0.57 2.42 -3.08
CA ILE A 130 0.30 1.24 -3.15
C ILE A 130 -0.57 0.02 -2.86
N LEU A 131 -0.60 -0.94 -3.80
CA LEU A 131 -1.23 -2.24 -3.56
C LEU A 131 -0.24 -3.17 -2.86
N THR A 132 -0.62 -3.71 -1.72
CA THR A 132 0.08 -4.82 -1.06
C THR A 132 -0.65 -6.11 -1.41
N ALA A 133 -0.10 -6.91 -2.33
CA ALA A 133 -0.84 -7.96 -3.02
C ALA A 133 -1.17 -9.17 -2.13
N GLN A 134 -0.33 -9.48 -1.15
CA GLN A 134 -0.49 -10.64 -0.27
C GLN A 134 -0.26 -10.23 1.18
N THR A 135 -1.19 -10.59 2.06
CA THR A 135 -1.09 -10.22 3.48
C THR A 135 -0.21 -11.16 4.28
N ASN A 136 -0.16 -12.43 3.92
CA ASN A 136 0.47 -13.50 4.70
C ASN A 136 -0.09 -13.65 6.13
N PHE A 137 -1.22 -13.08 6.41
CA PHE A 137 -1.99 -13.23 7.64
C PHE A 137 -3.36 -13.82 7.32
N GLY A 138 -3.93 -14.54 8.27
CA GLY A 138 -5.30 -15.00 8.14
C GLY A 138 -6.32 -13.86 8.20
N ASN A 139 -7.53 -14.15 7.78
CA ASN A 139 -8.64 -13.18 7.75
C ASN A 139 -9.47 -13.14 9.04
N GLY A 140 -9.09 -13.89 10.07
CA GLY A 140 -9.95 -14.14 11.24
C GLY A 140 -9.84 -13.16 12.38
N TYR A 141 -8.69 -12.56 12.61
CA TYR A 141 -8.47 -11.73 13.80
C TYR A 141 -9.63 -10.74 14.04
N PRO A 142 -10.11 -10.59 15.29
CA PRO A 142 -9.71 -11.30 16.53
C PRO A 142 -10.29 -12.72 16.69
N GLU A 143 -11.17 -13.16 15.79
CA GLU A 143 -11.72 -14.51 15.80
C GLU A 143 -10.80 -15.51 15.07
N LYS A 144 -11.27 -16.73 14.90
CA LYS A 144 -10.57 -17.74 14.09
C LYS A 144 -10.66 -17.39 12.60
N ASN A 145 -9.62 -17.76 11.87
CA ASN A 145 -9.64 -17.68 10.42
C ASN A 145 -10.83 -18.43 9.81
N ILE A 146 -11.41 -17.84 8.78
CA ILE A 146 -12.43 -18.48 7.94
C ILE A 146 -11.70 -19.03 6.73
N ASP A 147 -11.70 -20.35 6.58
CA ASP A 147 -11.16 -20.99 5.38
C ASP A 147 -12.08 -20.66 4.18
N THR A 148 -11.54 -19.96 3.22
CA THR A 148 -12.22 -19.55 2.00
C THR A 148 -11.91 -20.47 0.81
N GLY A 149 -11.07 -21.49 1.01
CA GLY A 149 -10.52 -22.32 -0.07
C GLY A 149 -9.41 -21.62 -0.88
N ALA A 150 -8.87 -20.51 -0.40
CA ALA A 150 -7.75 -19.83 -1.04
C ALA A 150 -6.44 -20.62 -0.85
N PHE A 151 -5.55 -20.54 -1.85
CA PHE A 151 -4.25 -21.23 -1.80
C PHE A 151 -3.45 -20.91 -0.52
N THR A 152 -3.60 -19.74 0.04
CA THR A 152 -2.86 -19.30 1.23
C THR A 152 -3.12 -20.18 2.47
N TYR A 153 -4.25 -20.88 2.53
CA TYR A 153 -4.57 -21.79 3.65
C TYR A 153 -3.93 -23.19 3.53
N ASP A 154 -3.44 -23.53 2.34
CA ASP A 154 -2.78 -24.83 2.10
C ASP A 154 -1.30 -24.81 2.53
N PHE A 155 -0.77 -23.65 2.92
CA PHE A 155 0.66 -23.47 3.20
C PHE A 155 0.90 -22.67 4.48
N GLU A 156 1.94 -23.05 5.22
CA GLU A 156 2.42 -22.26 6.35
C GLU A 156 3.04 -20.92 5.85
N LYS A 157 2.80 -19.83 6.58
CA LYS A 157 3.27 -18.48 6.25
C LYS A 157 4.76 -18.44 5.83
N CYS A 158 5.64 -19.10 6.58
CA CYS A 158 7.07 -19.06 6.32
C CYS A 158 7.53 -20.07 5.25
N ARG A 159 6.64 -20.94 4.75
CA ARG A 159 6.91 -21.93 3.70
C ARG A 159 6.27 -21.61 2.36
N ILE A 160 5.31 -20.73 2.34
CA ILE A 160 4.57 -20.35 1.12
C ILE A 160 5.47 -19.78 0.01
N HIS A 161 6.65 -19.30 0.37
CA HIS A 161 7.65 -18.75 -0.56
C HIS A 161 8.63 -19.79 -1.11
N GLU A 162 8.50 -21.06 -0.67
CA GLU A 162 9.42 -22.15 -1.02
C GLU A 162 8.71 -23.27 -1.80
N ASP A 163 7.41 -23.52 -1.54
CA ASP A 163 6.66 -24.56 -2.24
C ASP A 163 6.34 -24.12 -3.67
N ALA A 164 6.69 -24.97 -4.65
CA ALA A 164 6.50 -24.67 -6.06
C ALA A 164 5.02 -24.47 -6.45
N ARG A 165 4.08 -25.16 -5.77
CA ARG A 165 2.64 -24.98 -6.02
C ARG A 165 2.16 -23.63 -5.50
N ALA A 166 2.63 -23.26 -4.30
CA ALA A 166 2.32 -21.96 -3.71
C ALA A 166 2.89 -20.81 -4.57
N ILE A 167 4.13 -20.93 -5.04
CA ILE A 167 4.76 -19.94 -5.93
C ILE A 167 3.95 -19.81 -7.22
N ALA A 168 3.55 -20.93 -7.84
CA ALA A 168 2.73 -20.91 -9.06
C ALA A 168 1.35 -20.24 -8.84
N ALA A 169 0.70 -20.51 -7.70
CA ALA A 169 -0.56 -19.85 -7.34
C ALA A 169 -0.39 -18.34 -7.13
N GLN A 170 0.68 -17.92 -6.46
CA GLN A 170 1.02 -16.52 -6.26
C GLN A 170 1.32 -15.80 -7.58
N GLU A 171 2.12 -16.40 -8.49
CA GLU A 171 2.36 -15.84 -9.84
C GLU A 171 1.05 -15.60 -10.61
N LYS A 172 0.14 -16.57 -10.55
CA LYS A 172 -1.16 -16.51 -11.21
C LYS A 172 -2.03 -15.39 -10.61
N TYR A 173 -2.11 -15.35 -9.28
CA TYR A 173 -2.90 -14.35 -8.55
C TYR A 173 -2.44 -12.92 -8.84
N ILE A 174 -1.15 -12.60 -8.67
CA ILE A 174 -0.65 -11.25 -8.90
C ILE A 174 -0.74 -10.83 -10.38
N SER A 175 -0.61 -11.80 -11.30
CA SER A 175 -0.80 -11.56 -12.72
C SER A 175 -2.26 -11.26 -13.06
N ALA A 176 -3.21 -12.00 -12.48
CA ALA A 176 -4.64 -11.78 -12.64
C ALA A 176 -5.05 -10.43 -12.05
N LEU A 177 -4.57 -10.10 -10.84
CA LEU A 177 -4.80 -8.84 -10.17
C LEU A 177 -4.31 -7.65 -11.02
N SER A 178 -3.11 -7.74 -11.60
CA SER A 178 -2.56 -6.69 -12.48
C SER A 178 -3.44 -6.44 -13.71
N LYS A 179 -4.01 -7.50 -14.28
CA LYS A 179 -4.86 -7.46 -15.48
C LYS A 179 -6.33 -7.17 -15.18
N HIS A 180 -6.71 -7.25 -13.90
CA HIS A 180 -8.10 -7.00 -13.51
C HIS A 180 -8.52 -5.59 -13.93
N LYS A 181 -9.65 -5.49 -14.61
CA LYS A 181 -10.21 -4.23 -15.08
C LYS A 181 -11.27 -3.75 -14.10
N ASN A 182 -10.98 -2.65 -13.42
CA ASN A 182 -11.92 -2.00 -12.53
C ASN A 182 -13.14 -1.48 -13.31
N PRO A 183 -14.36 -1.94 -13.01
CA PRO A 183 -15.55 -1.54 -13.74
C PRO A 183 -15.94 -0.06 -13.55
N TYR A 184 -15.49 0.58 -12.47
CA TYR A 184 -15.78 1.98 -12.18
C TYR A 184 -14.84 2.95 -12.89
N THR A 185 -13.56 2.59 -13.04
CA THR A 185 -12.55 3.44 -13.71
C THR A 185 -12.35 3.07 -15.17
N GLY A 186 -12.75 1.85 -15.57
CA GLY A 186 -12.52 1.30 -16.90
C GLY A 186 -11.08 0.97 -17.22
N LYS A 187 -10.18 1.03 -16.24
CA LYS A 187 -8.73 0.78 -16.39
C LYS A 187 -8.35 -0.56 -15.76
N THR A 188 -7.29 -1.18 -16.26
CA THR A 188 -6.66 -2.29 -15.53
C THR A 188 -5.87 -1.74 -14.33
N TYR A 189 -5.65 -2.55 -13.28
CA TYR A 189 -4.82 -2.10 -12.17
C TYR A 189 -3.39 -1.76 -12.62
N ALA A 190 -2.89 -2.45 -13.65
CA ALA A 190 -1.61 -2.12 -14.25
C ALA A 190 -1.59 -0.75 -14.94
N ASP A 191 -2.70 -0.30 -15.54
CA ASP A 191 -2.78 0.96 -16.29
C ASP A 191 -3.36 2.12 -15.49
N ASP A 192 -3.95 1.86 -14.32
CA ASP A 192 -4.55 2.89 -13.48
C ASP A 192 -3.48 3.80 -12.87
N PRO A 193 -3.43 5.11 -13.21
CA PRO A 193 -2.37 6.00 -12.74
C PRO A 193 -2.46 6.32 -11.25
N SER A 194 -3.60 6.12 -10.59
CA SER A 194 -3.74 6.30 -9.15
C SER A 194 -3.05 5.19 -8.36
N ILE A 195 -2.89 4.00 -8.96
CA ILE A 195 -2.11 2.91 -8.38
C ILE A 195 -0.66 3.12 -8.84
N ILE A 196 0.21 3.58 -7.95
CA ILE A 196 1.57 3.99 -8.32
C ILE A 196 2.62 2.89 -8.16
N SER A 197 2.34 1.88 -7.36
CA SER A 197 3.28 0.79 -7.06
C SER A 197 2.57 -0.47 -6.59
N MET A 198 3.27 -1.60 -6.64
CA MET A 198 2.88 -2.84 -5.97
C MET A 198 3.97 -3.28 -4.99
N GLU A 199 3.59 -3.50 -3.76
CA GLU A 199 4.33 -4.23 -2.75
C GLU A 199 3.89 -5.70 -2.83
N ILE A 200 4.84 -6.61 -3.06
CA ILE A 200 4.50 -8.02 -3.35
C ILE A 200 3.84 -8.66 -2.13
N ASN A 201 4.45 -8.52 -0.96
CA ASN A 201 3.99 -9.16 0.27
C ASN A 201 3.95 -8.16 1.42
N ASN A 202 3.03 -8.38 2.36
CA ASN A 202 3.10 -7.80 3.69
C ASN A 202 3.87 -8.76 4.60
N GLU A 203 4.88 -8.24 5.30
CA GLU A 203 5.63 -8.95 6.35
C GLU A 203 5.97 -10.41 6.01
N PRO A 204 6.68 -10.65 4.91
CA PRO A 204 7.05 -11.99 4.51
C PRO A 204 7.95 -12.65 5.56
N CYS A 205 7.73 -13.94 5.79
CA CYS A 205 8.58 -14.76 6.63
C CYS A 205 9.29 -15.80 5.74
N HIS A 206 10.61 -15.65 5.59
CA HIS A 206 11.41 -16.57 4.79
C HIS A 206 12.24 -17.50 5.67
N MET A 207 12.26 -18.79 5.34
CA MET A 207 13.08 -19.80 6.00
C MET A 207 14.24 -20.27 5.11
N SER A 208 14.30 -19.80 3.88
CA SER A 208 15.29 -20.18 2.88
C SER A 208 16.51 -19.25 2.87
N SER A 209 17.49 -19.55 2.03
CA SER A 209 18.69 -18.72 1.86
C SER A 209 18.39 -17.41 1.14
N SER A 210 19.24 -16.38 1.32
CA SER A 210 19.14 -15.10 0.58
C SER A 210 19.05 -15.29 -0.94
N ARG A 211 19.73 -16.33 -1.50
CA ARG A 211 19.63 -16.65 -2.93
C ARG A 211 18.23 -17.12 -3.33
N GLN A 212 17.65 -18.02 -2.56
CA GLN A 212 16.30 -18.53 -2.83
C GLN A 212 15.25 -17.44 -2.67
N VAL A 213 15.41 -16.57 -1.67
CA VAL A 213 14.57 -15.38 -1.48
C VAL A 213 14.64 -14.45 -2.69
N LYS A 214 15.85 -14.15 -3.20
CA LYS A 214 16.04 -13.38 -4.43
C LYS A 214 15.33 -14.04 -5.62
N ASP A 215 15.50 -15.36 -5.78
CA ASP A 215 14.92 -16.11 -6.89
C ASP A 215 13.38 -16.07 -6.82
N TYR A 216 12.80 -16.21 -5.63
CA TYR A 216 11.35 -16.06 -5.41
C TYR A 216 10.88 -14.65 -5.79
N ILE A 217 11.50 -13.60 -5.25
CA ILE A 217 11.13 -12.21 -5.55
C ILE A 217 11.20 -11.96 -7.05
N ASN A 218 12.29 -12.39 -7.71
CA ASN A 218 12.44 -12.23 -9.15
C ASN A 218 11.40 -13.01 -9.97
N THR A 219 10.91 -14.13 -9.45
CA THR A 219 9.79 -14.87 -10.05
C THR A 219 8.52 -14.04 -10.03
N MET A 220 8.17 -13.45 -8.89
CA MET A 220 7.02 -12.56 -8.77
C MET A 220 7.17 -11.31 -9.64
N VAL A 221 8.35 -10.69 -9.67
CA VAL A 221 8.65 -9.54 -10.55
C VAL A 221 8.42 -9.90 -12.01
N LYS A 222 8.93 -11.04 -12.45
CA LYS A 222 8.74 -11.52 -13.85
C LYS A 222 7.26 -11.76 -14.16
N ALA A 223 6.49 -12.33 -13.23
CA ALA A 223 5.05 -12.53 -13.40
C ALA A 223 4.32 -11.19 -13.59
N LEU A 224 4.61 -10.20 -12.74
CA LEU A 224 4.07 -8.84 -12.86
C LEU A 224 4.45 -8.19 -14.20
N ARG A 225 5.72 -8.24 -14.60
CA ARG A 225 6.18 -7.66 -15.87
C ARG A 225 5.52 -8.31 -17.07
N ARG A 226 5.38 -9.64 -17.08
CA ARG A 226 4.63 -10.38 -18.11
C ARG A 226 3.13 -10.02 -18.14
N ALA A 227 2.57 -9.65 -16.99
CA ALA A 227 1.19 -9.19 -16.86
C ALA A 227 0.97 -7.73 -17.32
N GLY A 228 2.03 -7.01 -17.74
CA GLY A 228 1.96 -5.62 -18.19
C GLY A 228 2.25 -4.57 -17.12
N TRP A 229 2.60 -4.97 -15.91
CA TRP A 229 2.93 -4.05 -14.82
C TRP A 229 4.25 -3.31 -15.11
N LYS A 230 4.19 -2.00 -15.34
CA LYS A 230 5.35 -1.14 -15.64
C LYS A 230 5.78 -0.26 -14.46
N LYS A 231 4.95 -0.16 -13.45
CA LYS A 231 5.15 0.68 -12.26
C LYS A 231 6.22 0.07 -11.34
N PRO A 232 6.74 0.84 -10.37
CA PRO A 232 7.65 0.32 -9.35
C PRO A 232 7.10 -0.91 -8.65
N ILE A 233 7.98 -1.82 -8.29
CA ILE A 233 7.69 -3.01 -7.49
C ILE A 233 8.53 -2.90 -6.22
N LEU A 234 7.88 -3.09 -5.08
CA LEU A 234 8.45 -2.98 -3.75
C LEU A 234 8.44 -4.32 -3.04
N TYR A 235 9.34 -4.49 -2.11
CA TYR A 235 9.36 -5.66 -1.23
C TYR A 235 9.52 -5.25 0.24
N ASN A 236 8.76 -5.90 1.10
CA ASN A 236 8.64 -5.55 2.51
C ASN A 236 9.81 -6.12 3.33
N VAL A 237 10.46 -5.26 4.12
CA VAL A 237 11.51 -5.62 5.08
C VAL A 237 10.89 -5.63 6.48
N SER A 238 10.41 -6.78 6.94
CA SER A 238 9.78 -6.89 8.25
C SER A 238 10.46 -7.93 9.14
N HIS A 239 10.37 -9.19 8.75
CA HIS A 239 10.94 -10.30 9.50
C HIS A 239 12.24 -10.80 8.82
N ASN A 240 13.02 -11.62 9.46
CA ASN A 240 14.16 -12.34 8.87
C ASN A 240 15.27 -11.44 8.27
N GLY A 241 15.88 -10.62 9.11
CA GLY A 241 17.05 -9.80 8.72
C GLY A 241 18.21 -10.57 8.07
N ASP A 242 18.34 -11.86 8.36
CA ASP A 242 19.42 -12.72 7.83
C ASP A 242 19.35 -12.93 6.32
N VAL A 243 18.17 -12.76 5.70
CA VAL A 243 17.96 -12.98 4.26
C VAL A 243 17.75 -11.68 3.49
N VAL A 244 17.88 -10.54 4.13
CA VAL A 244 17.65 -9.22 3.54
C VAL A 244 18.52 -8.92 2.31
N ASP A 245 19.70 -9.50 2.23
CA ASP A 245 20.55 -9.37 1.03
C ASP A 245 19.85 -9.91 -0.22
N GLY A 246 19.00 -10.94 -0.08
CA GLY A 246 18.16 -11.43 -1.16
C GLY A 246 17.16 -10.39 -1.66
N TYR A 247 16.61 -9.54 -0.77
CA TYR A 247 15.71 -8.45 -1.16
C TYR A 247 16.46 -7.39 -1.96
N TYR A 248 17.59 -6.91 -1.43
CA TYR A 248 18.41 -5.88 -2.09
C TYR A 248 19.02 -6.34 -3.41
N ASP A 249 19.24 -7.63 -3.58
CA ASP A 249 19.77 -8.21 -4.83
C ASP A 249 18.69 -8.54 -5.88
N ALA A 250 17.43 -8.50 -5.51
CA ALA A 250 16.32 -8.76 -6.43
C ALA A 250 16.03 -7.56 -7.36
N ASP A 251 15.28 -7.81 -8.44
CA ASP A 251 14.93 -6.79 -9.44
C ASP A 251 13.71 -5.95 -9.02
N ILE A 252 13.80 -5.36 -7.84
CA ILE A 252 12.82 -4.43 -7.27
C ILE A 252 13.33 -3.00 -7.31
N GLN A 253 12.41 -2.03 -7.20
CA GLN A 253 12.75 -0.62 -7.25
C GLN A 253 12.68 0.06 -5.88
N GLY A 254 12.24 -0.63 -4.85
CA GLY A 254 12.20 -0.09 -3.49
C GLY A 254 11.95 -1.14 -2.42
N THR A 255 12.23 -0.75 -1.19
CA THR A 255 11.96 -1.52 0.03
C THR A 255 11.02 -0.76 0.94
N THR A 256 10.28 -1.50 1.74
CA THR A 256 9.29 -0.92 2.65
C THR A 256 9.59 -1.30 4.09
N TYR A 257 9.36 -0.37 5.01
CA TYR A 257 9.74 -0.44 6.42
C TYR A 257 8.55 -0.13 7.32
N GLN A 258 8.59 -0.63 8.55
CA GLN A 258 7.67 -0.20 9.60
C GLN A 258 8.41 0.58 10.68
N TRP A 259 7.70 1.46 11.38
CA TRP A 259 8.26 2.16 12.52
C TRP A 259 7.22 2.45 13.61
N TYR A 260 7.39 1.80 14.73
CA TYR A 260 6.62 2.04 15.95
C TYR A 260 7.59 2.53 17.05
N PRO A 261 7.88 3.84 17.07
CA PRO A 261 9.01 4.40 17.84
C PRO A 261 8.87 4.23 19.35
N ILE A 262 7.65 4.07 19.86
CA ILE A 262 7.37 3.89 21.30
C ILE A 262 6.82 2.50 21.62
N GLY A 263 6.97 1.55 20.72
CA GLY A 263 6.42 0.19 20.81
C GLY A 263 5.13 0.03 20.01
N LEU A 264 4.72 -1.22 19.80
CA LEU A 264 3.60 -1.53 18.92
C LEU A 264 2.26 -1.36 19.64
N VAL A 265 2.03 -2.07 20.73
CA VAL A 265 0.80 -2.01 21.53
C VAL A 265 1.10 -2.31 23.00
N ALA A 266 0.72 -1.42 23.91
CA ALA A 266 0.79 -1.67 25.34
C ALA A 266 -0.58 -2.06 25.92
N GLY A 267 -1.67 -1.85 25.19
CA GLY A 267 -3.03 -2.06 25.65
C GLY A 267 -3.50 -1.01 26.67
N ARG A 268 -2.79 0.08 26.79
CA ARG A 268 -3.12 1.23 27.67
C ARG A 268 -2.53 2.51 27.10
N GLU A 269 -3.13 3.64 27.46
CA GLU A 269 -2.56 4.95 27.13
C GLU A 269 -1.15 5.10 27.74
N ARG A 270 -0.21 5.55 26.94
CA ARG A 270 1.13 5.96 27.38
C ARG A 270 1.20 7.46 27.58
N LYS A 271 1.85 7.89 28.65
CA LYS A 271 1.98 9.30 29.02
C LYS A 271 3.43 9.73 29.08
N GLY A 272 3.69 10.97 28.71
CA GLY A 272 5.02 11.56 28.80
C GLY A 272 5.48 12.31 27.55
N ASN A 273 6.75 12.70 27.54
CA ASN A 273 7.37 13.34 26.40
C ASN A 273 8.13 12.31 25.55
N PHE A 274 7.55 11.93 24.43
CA PHE A 274 8.15 10.94 23.52
C PHE A 274 8.87 11.56 22.31
N LEU A 275 9.03 12.88 22.24
CA LEU A 275 9.77 13.53 21.15
C LEU A 275 11.19 12.98 20.96
N PRO A 276 11.98 12.68 22.00
CA PRO A 276 13.30 12.08 21.83
C PRO A 276 13.29 10.74 21.10
N TYR A 277 12.21 9.97 21.21
CA TYR A 277 12.08 8.66 20.55
C TYR A 277 11.85 8.76 19.04
N VAL A 278 11.45 9.93 18.55
CA VAL A 278 11.22 10.20 17.13
C VAL A 278 12.22 11.22 16.55
N ALA A 279 13.24 11.57 17.33
CA ALA A 279 14.30 12.48 16.93
C ALA A 279 15.14 11.93 15.78
N ASP A 280 15.28 10.63 15.72
CA ASP A 280 16.04 9.89 14.70
C ASP A 280 15.34 8.57 14.37
N TYR A 281 15.56 8.08 13.17
CA TYR A 281 15.13 6.75 12.75
C TYR A 281 16.36 5.94 12.32
N ASN A 282 16.75 5.00 13.15
CA ASN A 282 17.76 4.02 12.77
C ASN A 282 17.18 3.07 11.72
N ILE A 283 17.33 3.44 10.44
CA ILE A 283 16.76 2.72 9.31
C ILE A 283 17.42 1.34 9.22
N PRO A 284 16.65 0.25 9.33
CA PRO A 284 17.22 -1.10 9.23
C PRO A 284 17.91 -1.31 7.87
N PHE A 285 19.09 -1.96 7.91
CA PHE A 285 19.84 -2.35 6.69
C PHE A 285 20.26 -1.21 5.78
N SER A 286 20.41 0.01 6.32
CA SER A 286 20.87 1.19 5.57
C SER A 286 22.33 1.07 5.08
N ASP A 287 23.07 0.11 5.59
CA ASP A 287 24.45 -0.23 5.17
C ASP A 287 24.53 -1.08 3.88
N ARG A 288 23.41 -1.52 3.34
CA ARG A 288 23.39 -2.35 2.14
C ARG A 288 23.68 -1.54 0.87
N LYS A 289 24.49 -2.12 -0.04
CA LYS A 289 24.99 -1.44 -1.26
C LYS A 289 23.93 -0.78 -2.14
N ARG A 290 22.71 -1.33 -2.19
CA ARG A 290 21.62 -0.79 -3.01
C ARG A 290 20.66 0.12 -2.25
N PHE A 291 20.85 0.29 -0.94
CA PHE A 291 19.96 1.11 -0.11
C PHE A 291 19.70 2.50 -0.70
N ASP A 292 20.75 3.20 -1.15
CA ASP A 292 20.63 4.55 -1.72
C ASP A 292 20.06 4.58 -3.16
N ARG A 293 19.87 3.41 -3.76
CA ARG A 293 19.31 3.28 -5.11
C ARG A 293 17.88 2.75 -5.13
N MET A 294 17.31 2.52 -3.96
CA MET A 294 15.94 2.02 -3.79
C MET A 294 15.04 3.10 -3.22
N ALA A 295 13.81 3.15 -3.70
CA ALA A 295 12.78 3.95 -3.06
C ALA A 295 12.55 3.47 -1.63
N LYS A 296 12.42 4.43 -0.72
CA LYS A 296 12.21 4.20 0.71
C LYS A 296 10.77 4.52 1.05
N VAL A 297 10.04 3.51 1.49
CA VAL A 297 8.62 3.58 1.82
C VAL A 297 8.41 3.14 3.25
N VAL A 298 7.68 3.89 4.04
CA VAL A 298 7.17 3.43 5.34
C VAL A 298 5.76 2.89 5.11
N TYR A 299 5.63 1.57 5.16
CA TYR A 299 4.36 0.91 4.90
C TYR A 299 3.41 0.98 6.09
N GLU A 300 3.97 0.97 7.29
CA GLU A 300 3.25 1.11 8.55
C GLU A 300 4.04 1.91 9.55
N PHE A 301 3.37 2.81 10.24
CA PHE A 301 3.88 3.49 11.42
C PHE A 301 2.71 3.94 12.29
N ASP A 302 2.96 4.03 13.59
CA ASP A 302 2.06 4.76 14.49
C ASP A 302 2.81 5.15 15.78
N PRO A 303 2.54 6.33 16.37
CA PRO A 303 2.84 6.60 17.76
C PRO A 303 1.81 5.89 18.65
N ALA A 304 1.84 4.56 18.66
CA ALA A 304 0.87 3.70 19.31
C ALA A 304 0.72 4.02 20.81
N ASP A 305 -0.48 3.78 21.34
CA ASP A 305 -0.81 4.00 22.74
C ASP A 305 -0.86 5.47 23.18
N MET A 306 -0.69 6.44 22.26
CA MET A 306 -0.76 7.86 22.56
C MET A 306 -2.09 8.46 22.10
N LEU A 307 -2.75 9.22 22.95
CA LEU A 307 -3.93 10.01 22.57
C LEU A 307 -3.53 11.35 21.95
N GLU A 308 -2.37 11.89 22.35
CA GLU A 308 -1.88 13.16 21.85
C GLU A 308 -1.35 13.03 20.40
N SER A 309 -1.48 14.13 19.67
CA SER A 309 -1.23 14.17 18.23
C SER A 309 0.16 14.70 17.84
N TYR A 310 0.96 15.16 18.79
CA TYR A 310 2.20 15.90 18.51
C TYR A 310 3.30 15.04 17.86
N LEU A 311 3.25 13.72 18.03
CA LEU A 311 4.24 12.84 17.43
C LEU A 311 4.07 12.68 15.92
N PHE A 312 2.86 12.77 15.36
CA PHE A 312 2.65 12.61 13.92
C PHE A 312 3.49 13.59 13.08
N PRO A 313 3.50 14.93 13.35
CA PRO A 313 4.37 15.85 12.63
C PRO A 313 5.86 15.59 12.84
N ALA A 314 6.26 15.21 14.05
CA ALA A 314 7.65 14.92 14.36
C ALA A 314 8.16 13.68 13.60
N VAL A 315 7.38 12.61 13.58
CA VAL A 315 7.65 11.39 12.81
C VAL A 315 7.74 11.69 11.31
N ALA A 316 6.76 12.42 10.76
CA ALA A 316 6.75 12.80 9.34
C ALA A 316 8.00 13.61 8.95
N ARG A 317 8.42 14.53 9.80
CA ARG A 317 9.67 15.29 9.61
C ARG A 317 10.89 14.36 9.59
N THR A 318 10.96 13.41 10.51
CA THR A 318 12.06 12.45 10.57
C THR A 318 12.09 11.59 9.31
N PHE A 319 10.95 11.09 8.83
CA PHE A 319 10.87 10.36 7.57
C PHE A 319 11.38 11.20 6.39
N ALA A 320 10.85 12.41 6.22
CA ALA A 320 11.21 13.28 5.09
C ALA A 320 12.70 13.61 5.07
N ARG A 321 13.30 13.94 6.24
CA ARG A 321 14.74 14.20 6.36
C ARG A 321 15.60 13.02 5.98
N ASN A 322 15.15 11.80 6.29
CA ASN A 322 15.85 10.55 5.97
C ASN A 322 15.56 10.02 4.55
N GLY A 323 14.85 10.78 3.71
CA GLY A 323 14.62 10.46 2.30
C GLY A 323 13.48 9.49 2.03
N PHE A 324 12.62 9.24 3.02
CA PHE A 324 11.37 8.55 2.75
C PHE A 324 10.42 9.47 1.99
N GLN A 325 9.79 8.93 0.98
CA GLN A 325 8.88 9.67 0.12
C GLN A 325 7.43 9.17 0.20
N TRP A 326 7.21 8.12 0.98
CA TRP A 326 5.90 7.57 1.30
C TRP A 326 5.87 7.13 2.76
N ALA A 327 4.79 7.50 3.46
CA ALA A 327 4.53 6.99 4.80
C ALA A 327 3.02 6.83 5.01
N THR A 328 2.59 5.65 5.45
CA THR A 328 1.18 5.36 5.76
C THR A 328 1.02 4.88 7.21
N GLN A 329 0.19 5.62 7.96
CA GLN A 329 -0.15 5.29 9.34
C GLN A 329 -0.98 3.99 9.38
N PHE A 330 -0.81 3.18 10.40
CA PHE A 330 -1.61 1.98 10.63
C PHE A 330 -2.44 2.11 11.90
N ALA A 331 -3.78 2.21 11.79
CA ALA A 331 -4.58 2.30 10.60
C ALA A 331 -5.75 3.25 10.84
N TYR A 332 -6.45 3.67 9.77
CA TYR A 332 -7.68 4.45 9.87
C TYR A 332 -8.87 3.54 10.20
N ASP A 333 -9.58 3.85 11.26
CA ASP A 333 -10.80 3.14 11.65
C ASP A 333 -12.00 3.55 10.80
N PRO A 334 -12.71 2.60 10.16
CA PRO A 334 -13.94 2.91 9.45
C PRO A 334 -14.95 3.62 10.36
N ILE A 335 -15.61 4.67 9.87
CA ILE A 335 -16.47 5.55 10.66
C ILE A 335 -17.55 4.80 11.47
N ASP A 336 -18.16 3.79 10.89
CA ASP A 336 -19.23 3.04 11.53
C ASP A 336 -18.70 2.02 12.56
N LEU A 337 -17.42 1.67 12.48
CA LEU A 337 -16.73 0.77 13.40
C LEU A 337 -15.95 1.51 14.48
N ALA A 338 -15.58 2.74 14.22
CA ALA A 338 -14.68 3.54 15.04
C ALA A 338 -15.13 3.67 16.50
N ARG A 339 -16.45 3.75 16.76
CA ARG A 339 -16.99 3.79 18.12
C ARG A 339 -16.69 2.54 18.95
N PHE A 340 -16.35 1.42 18.30
CA PHE A 340 -16.01 0.15 18.94
C PHE A 340 -14.51 -0.08 19.04
N ASN A 341 -13.71 0.79 18.39
CA ASN A 341 -12.25 0.65 18.28
C ASN A 341 -11.85 -0.75 17.83
N THR A 342 -12.28 -1.13 16.64
CA THR A 342 -12.16 -2.50 16.10
C THR A 342 -10.81 -2.83 15.48
N GLU A 343 -9.99 -1.80 15.23
CA GLU A 343 -8.60 -2.00 14.81
C GLU A 343 -7.73 -2.46 15.99
N TYR A 344 -6.46 -2.21 15.99
CA TYR A 344 -5.68 -2.39 17.21
C TYR A 344 -6.04 -1.26 18.18
N GLN A 345 -6.33 -1.59 19.43
CA GLN A 345 -6.93 -0.73 20.44
C GLN A 345 -6.33 0.67 20.55
N THR A 346 -5.09 0.83 20.18
CA THR A 346 -4.32 2.06 20.37
C THR A 346 -3.78 2.67 19.08
N HIS A 347 -3.95 2.00 17.95
CA HIS A 347 -3.68 2.54 16.61
C HIS A 347 -4.82 3.39 16.04
N TYR A 348 -5.72 3.76 16.87
CA TYR A 348 -6.99 4.34 16.57
C TYR A 348 -6.88 5.73 15.94
N LEU A 349 -7.30 5.85 14.69
CA LEU A 349 -7.39 7.10 13.95
C LEU A 349 -8.73 7.22 13.24
N ASN A 350 -9.49 8.25 13.54
CA ASN A 350 -10.69 8.60 12.80
C ASN A 350 -10.96 10.11 12.91
N LEU A 351 -11.35 10.76 11.83
CA LEU A 351 -11.59 12.21 11.84
C LEU A 351 -12.63 12.64 12.86
N ALA A 352 -13.70 11.87 13.02
CA ALA A 352 -14.81 12.20 13.93
C ALA A 352 -14.50 11.85 15.39
N TYR A 353 -13.86 10.70 15.62
CA TYR A 353 -13.66 10.15 16.97
C TYR A 353 -12.32 10.54 17.60
N THR A 354 -11.29 10.81 16.78
CA THR A 354 -9.97 11.28 17.23
C THR A 354 -9.55 12.56 16.52
N PRO A 355 -10.31 13.67 16.67
CA PRO A 355 -10.08 14.88 15.88
C PRO A 355 -8.70 15.51 16.12
N GLN A 356 -8.12 15.37 17.32
CA GLN A 356 -6.76 15.83 17.59
C GLN A 356 -5.72 15.05 16.79
N LYS A 357 -5.82 13.71 16.72
CA LYS A 357 -4.95 12.89 15.88
C LYS A 357 -5.13 13.23 14.41
N ALA A 358 -6.37 13.42 13.96
CA ALA A 358 -6.66 13.84 12.59
C ALA A 358 -6.02 15.19 12.24
N LEU A 359 -6.04 16.15 13.15
CA LEU A 359 -5.31 17.42 12.99
C LEU A 359 -3.79 17.19 12.94
N GLY A 360 -3.26 16.33 13.81
CA GLY A 360 -1.85 15.93 13.81
C GLY A 360 -1.44 15.31 12.47
N MET A 361 -2.27 14.43 11.89
CA MET A 361 -2.07 13.84 10.58
C MET A 361 -2.06 14.90 9.46
N ARG A 362 -2.94 15.90 9.52
CA ARG A 362 -2.94 17.00 8.56
C ARG A 362 -1.66 17.84 8.62
N ILE A 363 -1.19 18.15 9.81
CA ILE A 363 0.09 18.88 10.01
C ILE A 363 1.25 18.01 9.53
N ALA A 364 1.22 16.71 9.81
CA ALA A 364 2.23 15.76 9.39
C ALA A 364 2.30 15.62 7.85
N ALA A 365 1.16 15.57 7.16
CA ALA A 365 1.12 15.57 5.70
C ALA A 365 1.82 16.82 5.12
N HIS A 366 1.58 17.98 5.72
CA HIS A 366 2.26 19.23 5.34
C HIS A 366 3.78 19.16 5.65
N ALA A 367 4.16 18.65 6.81
CA ALA A 367 5.56 18.46 7.19
C ALA A 367 6.28 17.51 6.21
N MET A 368 5.66 16.37 5.86
CA MET A 368 6.20 15.41 4.89
C MET A 368 6.44 16.06 3.52
N ALA A 369 5.50 16.88 3.06
CA ALA A 369 5.59 17.55 1.76
C ALA A 369 6.69 18.62 1.69
N ASN A 370 6.97 19.32 2.80
CA ASN A 370 7.79 20.53 2.80
C ASN A 370 9.14 20.39 3.51
N THR A 371 9.39 19.30 4.25
CA THR A 371 10.69 19.07 4.88
C THR A 371 11.70 18.55 3.85
N PRO A 372 12.84 19.24 3.63
CA PRO A 372 13.85 18.78 2.67
C PRO A 372 14.52 17.48 3.14
N TYR A 373 14.97 16.69 2.18
CA TYR A 373 15.90 15.59 2.45
C TYR A 373 17.25 16.13 2.93
N GLU A 374 17.80 15.50 3.92
CA GLU A 374 19.12 15.82 4.46
C GLU A 374 20.03 14.59 4.38
N GLN A 375 21.04 14.66 3.53
CA GLN A 375 22.03 13.59 3.48
C GLN A 375 22.73 13.48 4.84
N ASN A 376 22.75 12.28 5.44
CA ASN A 376 23.27 12.04 6.79
C ASN A 376 22.57 12.91 7.85
N ALA A 377 21.23 12.94 7.80
CA ALA A 377 20.42 13.66 8.78
C ALA A 377 20.86 13.31 10.21
N LYS A 378 21.13 14.33 11.00
CA LYS A 378 21.43 14.13 12.43
C LYS A 378 20.13 14.09 13.23
N PRO A 379 20.11 13.40 14.37
CA PRO A 379 18.98 13.43 15.29
C PRO A 379 18.52 14.87 15.57
N VAL A 380 17.21 15.09 15.64
CA VAL A 380 16.67 16.38 16.01
C VAL A 380 16.90 16.60 17.50
N ASN A 381 17.55 17.68 17.85
CA ASN A 381 17.68 18.04 19.27
C ASN A 381 16.38 18.71 19.73
N TYR A 382 15.51 17.95 20.39
CA TYR A 382 14.34 18.48 21.05
C TYR A 382 14.74 19.06 22.40
N PRO A 383 14.37 20.33 22.72
CA PRO A 383 14.68 20.92 24.00
C PRO A 383 13.85 20.25 25.09
N VAL A 384 14.49 19.43 25.89
CA VAL A 384 13.86 18.71 26.99
C VAL A 384 14.73 18.88 28.24
N ASP A 385 14.22 19.55 29.25
CA ASP A 385 14.88 19.67 30.56
C ASP A 385 14.73 18.38 31.38
N SER A 386 13.61 17.71 31.17
CA SER A 386 13.33 16.40 31.76
C SER A 386 12.49 15.56 30.81
N ILE A 387 12.75 14.26 30.77
CA ILE A 387 11.93 13.28 30.06
C ILE A 387 11.14 12.55 31.12
N PHE A 388 9.82 12.63 31.02
CA PHE A 388 8.91 11.80 31.81
C PHE A 388 8.06 10.99 30.84
N ASN A 389 8.15 9.68 30.95
CA ASN A 389 7.32 8.75 30.21
C ASN A 389 7.26 7.42 30.94
N ASP A 390 6.29 6.60 30.60
CA ASP A 390 6.04 5.30 31.23
C ASP A 390 6.69 4.11 30.50
N ILE A 391 7.61 4.39 29.56
CA ILE A 391 8.43 3.36 28.88
C ILE A 391 9.72 3.09 29.66
N THR A 392 10.24 4.11 30.32
CA THR A 392 11.47 4.01 31.16
C THR A 392 11.19 3.45 32.57
#